data_a4e066e11eb5c6092941fcf344145ce7
#
_entry.id   a4e066e11eb5c6092941fcf344145ce7
#
_cell.length_a   1.000
_cell.length_b   1.000
_cell.length_c   1.000
_cell.angle_alpha   90.00
_cell.angle_beta   90.00
_cell.angle_gamma   90.00
#
_symmetry.space_group_name_H-M   'P 1'
#
loop_
_entity.id
_entity.type
_entity.pdbx_description
1 polymer ?
#
loop_
_entity_poly.entity_id
_entity_poly.type
_entity_poly.pdbx_seq_one_letter_code
_entity_poly.pdbx_strand_id
1 'polypeptide(L)'
;MAVEVRIPTILRPFTAGEKAVEGAGATLDELFFDLESRHPGLRERLVENDQLRRFVNVYLNDEDVRFLGGLATTVTEGDNVTILPAVAGGAG
;
A
#
# COMPACT_ATOMS: atom_id res chain seq x y z
N MET A 1 -4.42 -17.05 0.26
CA MET A 1 -5.20 -15.94 -0.17
C MET A 1 -4.32 -14.75 -0.28
N ALA A 2 -4.06 -14.35 -1.46
CA ALA A 2 -3.08 -13.33 -1.69
C ALA A 2 -3.65 -12.14 -2.43
N VAL A 3 -3.25 -10.95 -1.99
CA VAL A 3 -3.53 -9.70 -2.66
C VAL A 3 -2.20 -9.22 -3.20
N GLU A 4 -2.15 -8.91 -4.48
CA GLU A 4 -0.92 -8.42 -5.08
C GLU A 4 -0.77 -6.93 -4.79
N VAL A 5 0.42 -6.52 -4.34
CA VAL A 5 0.69 -5.13 -4.02
C VAL A 5 1.86 -4.67 -4.88
N ARG A 6 1.63 -3.67 -5.71
CA ARG A 6 2.67 -3.11 -6.56
C ARG A 6 3.41 -2.03 -5.80
N ILE A 7 4.73 -2.13 -5.84
CA ILE A 7 5.61 -1.30 -5.02
C ILE A 7 6.31 -0.28 -5.91
N PRO A 8 6.21 1.01 -5.60
CA PRO A 8 6.90 2.03 -6.39
C PRO A 8 8.41 1.93 -6.18
N THR A 9 9.15 2.43 -7.15
CA THR A 9 10.61 2.36 -7.14
C THR A 9 11.21 2.83 -5.82
N ILE A 10 10.68 3.91 -5.29
CA ILE A 10 11.23 4.53 -4.08
C ILE A 10 11.10 3.62 -2.85
N LEU A 11 10.16 2.70 -2.85
CA LEU A 11 9.95 1.81 -1.71
C LEU A 11 10.53 0.41 -1.91
N ARG A 12 11.07 0.12 -3.08
CA ARG A 12 11.64 -1.20 -3.36
C ARG A 12 12.80 -1.60 -2.46
N PRO A 13 13.57 -0.67 -1.87
CA PRO A 13 14.57 -1.09 -0.89
C PRO A 13 13.98 -1.84 0.30
N PHE A 14 12.70 -1.61 0.61
CA PHE A 14 12.04 -2.32 1.71
C PHE A 14 11.51 -3.68 1.29
N THR A 15 11.50 -3.98 0.00
CA THR A 15 10.99 -5.25 -0.52
C THR A 15 12.07 -6.01 -1.29
N ALA A 16 13.32 -5.78 -0.95
CA ALA A 16 14.47 -6.45 -1.57
C ALA A 16 14.47 -6.27 -3.09
N GLY A 17 13.99 -5.12 -3.55
CA GLY A 17 13.97 -4.80 -4.97
C GLY A 17 12.76 -5.32 -5.72
N GLU A 18 11.82 -5.95 -5.03
CA GLU A 18 10.65 -6.53 -5.70
C GLU A 18 9.70 -5.44 -6.15
N LYS A 19 9.23 -5.54 -7.38
CA LYS A 19 8.26 -4.60 -7.94
C LYS A 19 6.85 -4.87 -7.46
N ALA A 20 6.59 -6.10 -7.03
CA ALA A 20 5.29 -6.49 -6.53
C ALA A 20 5.51 -7.56 -5.47
N VAL A 21 4.71 -7.50 -4.43
CA VAL A 21 4.76 -8.47 -3.36
C VAL A 21 3.34 -8.93 -3.06
N GLU A 22 3.21 -10.01 -2.34
CA GLU A 22 1.91 -10.52 -1.95
C GLU A 22 1.72 -10.41 -0.46
N GLY A 23 0.50 -10.11 -0.07
CA GLY A 23 0.14 -10.06 1.33
C GLY A 23 -1.27 -10.57 1.52
N ALA A 24 -1.71 -10.64 2.77
CA ALA A 24 -3.03 -11.12 3.12
C ALA A 24 -3.68 -10.20 4.13
N GLY A 25 -5.00 -10.12 4.07
CA GLY A 25 -5.77 -9.34 5.01
C GLY A 25 -7.16 -9.14 4.48
N ALA A 26 -8.09 -8.81 5.35
CA ALA A 26 -9.47 -8.54 4.96
C ALA A 26 -9.68 -7.05 4.68
N THR A 27 -8.79 -6.22 5.19
CA THR A 27 -8.83 -4.78 4.94
C THR A 27 -7.44 -4.32 4.52
N LEU A 28 -7.38 -3.12 3.97
CA LEU A 28 -6.09 -2.55 3.57
C LEU A 28 -5.14 -2.44 4.76
N ASP A 29 -5.67 -2.05 5.93
CA ASP A 29 -4.86 -1.95 7.13
C ASP A 29 -4.26 -3.29 7.52
N GLU A 30 -5.07 -4.35 7.50
CA GLU A 30 -4.57 -5.69 7.80
C GLU A 30 -3.54 -6.14 6.77
N LEU A 31 -3.77 -5.81 5.50
CA LEU A 31 -2.82 -6.13 4.45
C LEU A 31 -1.47 -5.46 4.73
N PHE A 32 -1.49 -4.20 5.13
CA PHE A 32 -0.26 -3.48 5.41
C PHE A 32 0.45 -4.03 6.65
N PHE A 33 -0.28 -4.48 7.65
CA PHE A 33 0.34 -5.15 8.79
C PHE A 33 1.01 -6.46 8.37
N ASP A 34 0.36 -7.20 7.48
CA ASP A 34 0.95 -8.44 6.98
C ASP A 34 2.21 -8.13 6.18
N LEU A 35 2.18 -7.08 5.36
CA LEU A 35 3.36 -6.68 4.60
C LEU A 35 4.48 -6.25 5.52
N GLU A 36 4.16 -5.59 6.63
CA GLU A 36 5.19 -5.18 7.58
C GLU A 36 5.91 -6.38 8.19
N SER A 37 5.18 -7.47 8.43
CA SER A 37 5.80 -8.66 8.99
C SER A 37 6.76 -9.32 8.01
N ARG A 38 6.53 -9.13 6.72
CA ARG A 38 7.36 -9.72 5.67
C ARG A 38 8.45 -8.75 5.20
N HIS A 39 8.17 -7.46 5.28
CA HIS A 39 9.06 -6.41 4.77
C HIS A 39 9.14 -5.30 5.81
N PRO A 40 9.94 -5.50 6.86
CA PRO A 40 10.01 -4.52 7.97
C PRO A 40 10.37 -3.13 7.48
N GLY A 41 9.65 -2.14 8.00
CA GLY A 41 9.84 -0.74 7.64
C GLY A 41 8.92 -0.25 6.55
N LEU A 42 8.26 -1.16 5.84
CA LEU A 42 7.41 -0.76 4.73
C LEU A 42 6.17 -0.02 5.22
N ARG A 43 5.49 -0.53 6.24
CA ARG A 43 4.26 0.07 6.71
C ARG A 43 4.49 1.49 7.22
N GLU A 44 5.63 1.74 7.84
CA GLU A 44 5.95 3.08 8.31
C GLU A 44 5.98 4.10 7.18
N ARG A 45 6.29 3.66 5.98
CA ARG A 45 6.34 4.55 4.83
C ARG A 45 4.96 4.81 4.25
N LEU A 46 3.98 4.02 4.63
CA LEU A 46 2.63 4.11 4.07
C LEU A 46 1.63 4.70 5.05
N VAL A 47 1.82 4.49 6.33
CA VAL A 47 0.83 4.83 7.35
C VAL A 47 1.48 5.67 8.45
N GLU A 48 0.77 6.71 8.87
CA GLU A 48 1.17 7.55 9.98
C GLU A 48 -0.07 7.93 10.76
N ASN A 49 -0.05 7.76 12.09
CA ASN A 49 -1.17 8.09 12.96
C ASN A 49 -2.46 7.41 12.51
N ASP A 50 -2.34 6.12 12.15
CA ASP A 50 -3.46 5.29 11.74
C ASP A 50 -4.15 5.79 10.47
N GLN A 51 -3.44 6.53 9.64
CA GLN A 51 -3.96 7.03 8.38
C GLN A 51 -2.89 6.89 7.31
N LEU A 52 -3.33 6.82 6.05
CA LEU A 52 -2.39 6.85 4.95
C LEU A 52 -1.62 8.16 4.96
N ARG A 53 -0.34 8.07 4.70
CA ARG A 53 0.48 9.28 4.62
C ARG A 53 -0.01 10.17 3.49
N ARG A 54 0.15 11.48 3.71
CA ARG A 54 -0.33 12.50 2.77
C ARG A 54 0.23 12.33 1.36
N PHE A 55 1.50 11.94 1.28
CA PHE A 55 2.16 11.85 -0.02
C PHE A 55 2.24 10.43 -0.55
N VAL A 56 1.32 9.58 -0.11
CA VAL A 56 1.20 8.23 -0.62
C VAL A 56 -0.20 8.04 -1.17
N ASN A 57 -0.27 7.60 -2.42
CA ASN A 57 -1.54 7.25 -3.04
C ASN A 57 -1.62 5.74 -3.13
N VAL A 58 -2.79 5.21 -2.78
CA VAL A 58 -3.02 3.77 -2.86
C VAL A 58 -4.29 3.54 -3.65
N TYR A 59 -4.19 2.65 -4.63
CA TYR A 59 -5.32 2.32 -5.51
C TYR A 59 -5.66 0.86 -5.34
N LEU A 60 -6.95 0.58 -5.21
CA LEU A 60 -7.46 -0.78 -5.20
C LEU A 60 -8.14 -1.00 -6.54
N ASN A 61 -7.57 -1.84 -7.37
CA ASN A 61 -8.09 -2.11 -8.72
C ASN A 61 -8.36 -0.80 -9.45
N ASP A 62 -7.39 0.12 -9.39
CA ASP A 62 -7.43 1.41 -10.07
C ASP A 62 -8.36 2.45 -9.44
N GLU A 63 -8.90 2.19 -8.27
CA GLU A 63 -9.69 3.18 -7.54
C GLU A 63 -8.92 3.69 -6.33
N ASP A 64 -8.87 5.01 -6.16
CA ASP A 64 -8.18 5.60 -5.01
C ASP A 64 -8.92 5.21 -3.74
N VAL A 65 -8.20 4.56 -2.81
CA VAL A 65 -8.84 4.05 -1.58
C VAL A 65 -9.33 5.17 -0.67
N ARG A 66 -8.85 6.41 -0.84
CA ARG A 66 -9.35 7.51 -0.04
C ARG A 66 -10.83 7.77 -0.32
N PHE A 67 -11.31 7.39 -1.50
CA PHE A 67 -12.72 7.51 -1.84
C PHE A 67 -13.51 6.25 -1.53
N LEU A 68 -12.85 5.21 -1.01
CA LEU A 68 -13.51 3.96 -0.69
C LEU A 68 -13.67 3.79 0.82
N GLY A 69 -12.62 3.90 1.54
CA GLY A 69 -12.67 3.70 2.99
C GLY A 69 -11.31 3.83 3.62
N GLY A 70 -10.33 4.31 2.86
CA GLY A 70 -8.99 4.45 3.37
C GLY A 70 -8.45 3.11 3.84
N LEU A 71 -7.89 3.09 5.03
CA LEU A 71 -7.34 1.85 5.58
C LEU A 71 -8.42 0.80 5.89
N ALA A 72 -9.66 1.21 6.02
CA ALA A 72 -10.75 0.28 6.29
C ALA A 72 -11.32 -0.34 5.02
N THR A 73 -10.78 0.02 3.86
CA THR A 73 -11.24 -0.53 2.59
C THR A 73 -11.09 -2.05 2.60
N THR A 74 -12.15 -2.75 2.22
CA THR A 74 -12.13 -4.20 2.13
C THR A 74 -11.28 -4.64 0.94
N VAL A 75 -10.41 -5.62 1.16
CA VAL A 75 -9.65 -6.24 0.09
C VAL A 75 -9.98 -7.73 0.06
N THR A 76 -9.93 -8.31 -1.13
CA THR A 76 -10.23 -9.73 -1.29
C THR A 76 -9.16 -10.39 -2.15
N GLU A 77 -9.12 -11.70 -2.09
CA GLU A 77 -8.18 -12.47 -2.88
C GLU A 77 -8.32 -12.13 -4.37
N GLY A 78 -7.20 -11.93 -5.02
CA GLY A 78 -7.20 -11.57 -6.43
C GLY A 78 -7.21 -10.08 -6.70
N ASP A 79 -7.42 -9.26 -5.67
CA ASP A 79 -7.37 -7.83 -5.86
C ASP A 79 -5.94 -7.36 -6.11
N ASN A 80 -5.83 -6.23 -6.78
CA ASN A 80 -4.54 -5.57 -7.01
C ASN A 80 -4.50 -4.25 -6.27
N VAL A 81 -3.47 -4.07 -5.47
CA VAL A 81 -3.23 -2.81 -4.77
C VAL A 81 -2.00 -2.16 -5.38
N THR A 82 -2.11 -0.91 -5.77
CA THR A 82 -0.99 -0.17 -6.35
C THR A 82 -0.64 0.99 -5.44
N ILE A 83 0.62 1.07 -5.05
CA ILE A 83 1.13 2.16 -4.21
C ILE A 83 1.92 3.09 -5.10
N LEU A 84 1.56 4.37 -5.08
CA LEU A 84 2.26 5.38 -5.86
C LEU A 84 2.60 6.56 -4.96
N PRO A 85 3.81 7.11 -5.08
CA PRO A 85 4.11 8.33 -4.33
C PRO A 85 3.36 9.50 -4.97
N ALA A 86 2.83 10.38 -4.14
CA ALA A 86 2.28 11.62 -4.64
C ALA A 86 3.43 12.60 -4.75
N VAL A 87 3.49 13.33 -5.85
CA VAL A 87 4.54 14.31 -6.04
C VAL A 87 4.19 15.54 -5.23
N ALA A 88 4.99 15.77 -4.22
CA ALA A 88 4.75 16.90 -3.36
C ALA A 88 4.91 18.19 -4.14
N GLY A 89 3.96 19.05 -3.90
CA GLY A 89 4.08 20.28 -4.56
C GLY A 89 3.76 20.18 -6.01
N GLY A 90 3.22 19.09 -6.31
CA GLY A 90 2.84 18.91 -7.65
C GLY A 90 3.73 19.52 -8.57
N ALA A 91 4.47 20.10 -8.04
CA ALA A 91 5.30 20.75 -8.83
C ALA A 91 6.35 20.11 -8.90
N GLY A 92 6.12 19.46 -8.52
CA GLY A 92 7.39 19.06 -8.72
C GLY A 92 7.61 19.97 -8.64
#